data_e81202160048f89585d85d7f88fc0337
#
_entry.id   e81202160048f89585d85d7f88fc0337
#
_cell.length_a   1.000
_cell.length_b   1.000
_cell.length_c   1.000
_cell.angle_alpha   90.00
_cell.angle_beta   90.00
_cell.angle_gamma   90.00
#
_symmetry.space_group_name_H-M   'P 1'
#
loop_
_entity.id
_entity.type
_entity.pdbx_description
1 polymer ?
#
loop_
_entity_poly.entity_id
_entity_poly.type
_entity_poly.pdbx_seq_one_letter_code
_entity_poly.pdbx_strand_id
1 'polypeptide(L)'
;MEQTRIVIVEDEPEFRRRVSEIVCAEPGFALAGTAANGAEALALIEGTAAEVFLVDLGLPDMDGTRVIRAASARYPEADVVVVTVFGDDRHVLSSIEAGATGYLLKDVSAEDLVRSIRSLRAGGSPISPVIARRLLQRLRPPSPAAEETLSPREREILQFIAKGFSFEEVGGLLSISAHTVTSHVKNIYRKLAVHSRSEAVYEANKLGMLRL
;
A
#
# COMPACT_ATOMS: atom_id res chain seq x y z
N MET A 1 -24.43 -0.52 28.27
CA MET A 1 -23.61 0.19 27.25
C MET A 1 -23.50 -0.74 26.07
N GLU A 2 -23.73 -0.20 24.87
CA GLU A 2 -23.60 -0.98 23.63
C GLU A 2 -22.10 -1.29 23.43
N GLN A 3 -21.76 -2.57 23.22
CA GLN A 3 -20.38 -2.99 23.01
C GLN A 3 -20.04 -2.86 21.53
N THR A 4 -18.84 -2.38 21.21
CA THR A 4 -18.30 -2.37 19.85
C THR A 4 -18.03 -3.80 19.39
N ARG A 5 -18.75 -4.27 18.39
CA ARG A 5 -18.56 -5.62 17.81
C ARG A 5 -17.41 -5.59 16.81
N ILE A 6 -16.48 -6.51 17.00
CA ILE A 6 -15.22 -6.57 16.26
C ILE A 6 -15.10 -7.91 15.55
N VAL A 7 -14.79 -7.87 14.27
CA VAL A 7 -14.39 -9.04 13.46
C VAL A 7 -12.89 -9.00 13.25
N ILE A 8 -12.23 -10.15 13.36
CA ILE A 8 -10.78 -10.30 13.14
C ILE A 8 -10.56 -11.23 11.95
N VAL A 9 -9.79 -10.76 10.97
CA VAL A 9 -9.38 -11.53 9.78
C VAL A 9 -7.86 -11.62 9.78
N GLU A 10 -7.36 -12.81 10.12
CA GLU A 10 -5.94 -13.03 10.39
C GLU A 10 -5.60 -14.52 10.19
N ASP A 11 -4.64 -14.83 9.36
CA ASP A 11 -4.26 -16.22 9.07
C ASP A 11 -3.36 -16.83 10.15
N GLU A 12 -2.49 -16.04 10.78
CA GLU A 12 -1.58 -16.50 11.81
C GLU A 12 -2.33 -16.85 13.11
N PRO A 13 -2.38 -18.14 13.52
CA PRO A 13 -3.24 -18.56 14.63
C PRO A 13 -2.86 -17.90 15.97
N GLU A 14 -1.57 -17.70 16.23
CA GLU A 14 -1.10 -17.12 17.50
C GLU A 14 -1.46 -15.63 17.58
N PHE A 15 -1.27 -14.89 16.51
CA PHE A 15 -1.63 -13.47 16.46
C PHE A 15 -3.15 -13.30 16.54
N ARG A 16 -3.94 -14.09 15.80
CA ARG A 16 -5.40 -14.10 15.85
C ARG A 16 -5.91 -14.36 17.26
N ARG A 17 -5.34 -15.37 17.96
CA ARG A 17 -5.69 -15.69 19.36
C ARG A 17 -5.36 -14.51 20.28
N ARG A 18 -4.15 -13.94 20.17
CA ARG A 18 -3.72 -12.78 20.99
C ARG A 18 -4.66 -11.60 20.83
N VAL A 19 -5.01 -11.23 19.61
CA VAL A 19 -5.94 -10.11 19.34
C VAL A 19 -7.34 -10.42 19.85
N SER A 20 -7.81 -11.67 19.72
CA SER A 20 -9.10 -12.10 20.27
C SER A 20 -9.14 -11.99 21.79
N GLU A 21 -8.07 -12.39 22.48
CA GLU A 21 -7.95 -12.27 23.93
C GLU A 21 -8.00 -10.80 24.38
N ILE A 22 -7.30 -9.90 23.66
CA ILE A 22 -7.32 -8.45 23.94
C ILE A 22 -8.74 -7.91 23.79
N VAL A 23 -9.43 -8.25 22.71
CA VAL A 23 -10.80 -7.81 22.43
C VAL A 23 -11.76 -8.32 23.51
N CYS A 24 -11.67 -9.60 23.88
CA CYS A 24 -12.54 -10.20 24.88
C CYS A 24 -12.27 -9.69 26.32
N ALA A 25 -11.06 -9.25 26.61
CA ALA A 25 -10.70 -8.70 27.91
C ALA A 25 -11.19 -7.25 28.11
N GLU A 26 -11.52 -6.54 27.04
CA GLU A 26 -11.92 -5.13 27.10
C GLU A 26 -13.44 -5.00 27.25
N PRO A 27 -13.95 -4.44 28.39
CA PRO A 27 -15.39 -4.44 28.70
C PRO A 27 -16.28 -3.72 27.66
N GLY A 28 -15.71 -2.80 26.88
CA GLY A 28 -16.43 -2.06 25.84
C GLY A 28 -16.45 -2.75 24.47
N PHE A 29 -15.84 -3.92 24.33
CA PHE A 29 -15.72 -4.64 23.07
C PHE A 29 -16.44 -6.00 23.12
N ALA A 30 -16.84 -6.49 21.97
CA ALA A 30 -17.39 -7.83 21.78
C ALA A 30 -16.79 -8.47 20.52
N LEU A 31 -16.22 -9.66 20.64
CA LEU A 31 -15.74 -10.41 19.49
C LEU A 31 -16.94 -10.98 18.71
N ALA A 32 -17.20 -10.45 17.53
CA ALA A 32 -18.30 -10.86 16.66
C ALA A 32 -17.96 -12.09 15.81
N GLY A 33 -16.67 -12.29 15.52
CA GLY A 33 -16.20 -13.46 14.79
C GLY A 33 -14.74 -13.35 14.40
N THR A 34 -14.17 -14.47 13.95
CA THR A 34 -12.80 -14.54 13.41
C THR A 34 -12.79 -15.32 12.10
N ALA A 35 -11.89 -14.97 11.19
CA ALA A 35 -11.63 -15.69 9.95
C ALA A 35 -10.13 -15.92 9.78
N ALA A 36 -9.76 -17.10 9.27
CA ALA A 36 -8.37 -17.48 9.05
C ALA A 36 -7.88 -17.26 7.61
N ASN A 37 -8.78 -16.88 6.72
CA ASN A 37 -8.49 -16.63 5.31
C ASN A 37 -9.57 -15.72 4.71
N GLY A 38 -9.35 -15.26 3.47
CA GLY A 38 -10.26 -14.36 2.80
C GLY A 38 -11.63 -14.95 2.50
N ALA A 39 -11.70 -16.22 2.14
CA ALA A 39 -12.98 -16.90 1.85
C ALA A 39 -13.88 -16.97 3.09
N GLU A 40 -13.31 -17.34 4.25
CA GLU A 40 -14.01 -17.30 5.54
C GLU A 40 -14.43 -15.87 5.91
N ALA A 41 -13.56 -14.88 5.68
CA ALA A 41 -13.85 -13.47 5.95
C ALA A 41 -15.03 -12.97 5.13
N LEU A 42 -15.07 -13.26 3.84
CA LEU A 42 -16.16 -12.87 2.96
C LEU A 42 -17.49 -13.52 3.40
N ALA A 43 -17.47 -14.80 3.75
CA ALA A 43 -18.66 -15.49 4.27
C ALA A 43 -19.15 -14.90 5.62
N LEU A 44 -18.20 -14.54 6.49
CA LEU A 44 -18.49 -13.92 7.78
C LEU A 44 -19.13 -12.52 7.61
N ILE A 45 -18.62 -11.71 6.68
CA ILE A 45 -19.14 -10.37 6.37
C ILE A 45 -20.61 -10.42 5.90
N GLU A 46 -21.02 -11.46 5.16
CA GLU A 46 -22.40 -11.61 4.69
C GLU A 46 -23.41 -11.79 5.84
N GLY A 47 -23.01 -12.46 6.92
CA GLY A 47 -23.90 -12.85 8.02
C GLY A 47 -23.69 -12.11 9.34
N THR A 48 -22.59 -11.37 9.50
CA THR A 48 -22.19 -10.81 10.79
C THR A 48 -21.97 -9.31 10.70
N ALA A 49 -22.91 -8.55 11.26
CA ALA A 49 -22.71 -7.11 11.39
C ALA A 49 -21.65 -6.81 12.47
N ALA A 50 -20.71 -5.93 12.16
CA ALA A 50 -19.69 -5.46 13.09
C ALA A 50 -19.45 -3.96 12.87
N GLU A 51 -18.99 -3.29 13.91
CA GLU A 51 -18.61 -1.87 13.86
C GLU A 51 -17.14 -1.68 13.52
N VAL A 52 -16.31 -2.73 13.73
CA VAL A 52 -14.87 -2.69 13.41
C VAL A 52 -14.43 -4.01 12.79
N PHE A 53 -13.68 -3.94 11.71
CA PHE A 53 -13.00 -5.07 11.09
C PHE A 53 -11.48 -4.88 11.22
N LEU A 54 -10.79 -5.81 11.87
CA LEU A 54 -9.33 -5.87 11.91
C LEU A 54 -8.89 -6.86 10.82
N VAL A 55 -8.16 -6.40 9.81
CA VAL A 55 -7.86 -7.19 8.61
C VAL A 55 -6.36 -7.22 8.34
N ASP A 56 -5.79 -8.43 8.26
CA ASP A 56 -4.46 -8.59 7.66
C ASP A 56 -4.53 -8.57 6.13
N LEU A 57 -3.48 -8.04 5.52
CA LEU A 57 -3.32 -8.03 4.06
C LEU A 57 -2.77 -9.36 3.52
N GLY A 58 -1.95 -10.06 4.32
CA GLY A 58 -1.22 -11.25 3.92
C GLY A 58 -2.01 -12.55 4.02
N LEU A 59 -3.26 -12.58 3.57
CA LEU A 59 -4.08 -13.79 3.63
C LEU A 59 -3.62 -14.86 2.62
N PRO A 60 -3.74 -16.16 2.94
CA PRO A 60 -3.16 -17.24 2.14
C PRO A 60 -3.86 -17.47 0.79
N ASP A 61 -5.11 -17.04 0.65
CA ASP A 61 -5.97 -17.33 -0.50
C ASP A 61 -6.30 -16.10 -1.36
N MET A 62 -6.12 -14.88 -0.81
CA MET A 62 -6.35 -13.65 -1.54
C MET A 62 -5.68 -12.45 -0.87
N ASP A 63 -5.55 -11.34 -1.61
CA ASP A 63 -5.14 -10.07 -1.04
C ASP A 63 -6.22 -9.51 -0.10
N GLY A 64 -5.84 -9.14 1.12
CA GLY A 64 -6.75 -8.61 2.15
C GLY A 64 -7.50 -7.34 1.73
N THR A 65 -7.01 -6.60 0.73
CA THR A 65 -7.74 -5.45 0.16
C THR A 65 -9.10 -5.83 -0.42
N ARG A 66 -9.30 -7.09 -0.84
CA ARG A 66 -10.61 -7.59 -1.28
C ARG A 66 -11.59 -7.70 -0.12
N VAL A 67 -11.11 -8.15 1.04
CA VAL A 67 -11.89 -8.23 2.28
C VAL A 67 -12.28 -6.82 2.74
N ILE A 68 -11.32 -5.88 2.71
CA ILE A 68 -11.57 -4.47 3.05
C ILE A 68 -12.68 -3.88 2.18
N ARG A 69 -12.61 -4.04 0.85
CA ARG A 69 -13.67 -3.56 -0.06
C ARG A 69 -15.02 -4.18 0.25
N ALA A 70 -15.06 -5.48 0.52
CA ALA A 70 -16.31 -6.16 0.84
C ALA A 70 -16.92 -5.65 2.15
N ALA A 71 -16.11 -5.48 3.20
CA ALA A 71 -16.55 -4.94 4.48
C ALA A 71 -17.05 -3.50 4.33
N SER A 72 -16.29 -2.62 3.68
CA SER A 72 -16.66 -1.21 3.47
C SER A 72 -17.92 -1.05 2.59
N ALA A 73 -18.07 -1.90 1.57
CA ALA A 73 -19.26 -1.86 0.72
C ALA A 73 -20.53 -2.38 1.45
N ARG A 74 -20.37 -3.41 2.28
CA ARG A 74 -21.48 -4.02 3.01
C ARG A 74 -21.90 -3.24 4.25
N TYR A 75 -20.94 -2.62 4.92
CA TYR A 75 -21.10 -1.84 6.15
C TYR A 75 -20.41 -0.48 6.04
N PRO A 76 -21.00 0.51 5.34
CA PRO A 76 -20.38 1.82 5.11
C PRO A 76 -20.04 2.61 6.38
N GLU A 77 -20.75 2.34 7.49
CA GLU A 77 -20.53 2.99 8.79
C GLU A 77 -19.54 2.22 9.68
N ALA A 78 -19.04 1.08 9.21
CA ALA A 78 -18.05 0.32 9.96
C ALA A 78 -16.64 0.80 9.66
N ASP A 79 -15.80 0.74 10.66
CA ASP A 79 -14.38 1.02 10.53
C ASP A 79 -13.61 -0.21 10.09
N VAL A 80 -12.70 -0.06 9.14
CA VAL A 80 -11.81 -1.14 8.70
C VAL A 80 -10.37 -0.75 9.01
N VAL A 81 -9.73 -1.53 9.88
CA VAL A 81 -8.33 -1.33 10.28
C VAL A 81 -7.47 -2.42 9.70
N VAL A 82 -6.46 -2.02 8.99
CA VAL A 82 -5.38 -2.93 8.58
C VAL A 82 -4.47 -3.19 9.78
N VAL A 83 -4.19 -4.47 10.06
CA VAL A 83 -3.20 -4.89 11.08
C VAL A 83 -2.26 -5.88 10.42
N THR A 84 -1.08 -5.45 10.00
CA THR A 84 -0.22 -6.23 9.12
C THR A 84 1.27 -6.02 9.41
N VAL A 85 2.12 -6.90 8.89
CA VAL A 85 3.58 -6.71 8.87
C VAL A 85 4.04 -5.79 7.72
N PHE A 86 3.20 -5.60 6.70
CA PHE A 86 3.54 -4.78 5.55
C PHE A 86 3.41 -3.29 5.88
N GLY A 87 4.44 -2.53 5.56
CA GLY A 87 4.45 -1.08 5.80
C GLY A 87 4.90 -0.30 4.57
N ASP A 88 5.01 -0.93 3.40
CA ASP A 88 5.41 -0.24 2.18
C ASP A 88 4.27 0.57 1.55
N ASP A 89 4.65 1.54 0.73
CA ASP A 89 3.74 2.53 0.17
C ASP A 89 2.60 1.93 -0.67
N ARG A 90 2.85 0.80 -1.34
CA ARG A 90 1.86 0.17 -2.23
C ARG A 90 0.72 -0.43 -1.41
N HIS A 91 1.03 -1.20 -0.38
CA HIS A 91 0.04 -1.82 0.49
C HIS A 91 -0.78 -0.78 1.26
N VAL A 92 -0.12 0.28 1.75
CA VAL A 92 -0.80 1.36 2.46
C VAL A 92 -1.82 2.06 1.56
N LEU A 93 -1.42 2.49 0.36
CA LEU A 93 -2.32 3.21 -0.55
C LEU A 93 -3.47 2.32 -1.02
N SER A 94 -3.19 1.08 -1.44
CA SER A 94 -4.22 0.16 -1.93
C SER A 94 -5.27 -0.17 -0.86
N SER A 95 -4.88 -0.25 0.42
CA SER A 95 -5.83 -0.47 1.51
C SER A 95 -6.69 0.75 1.81
N ILE A 96 -6.13 1.96 1.76
CA ILE A 96 -6.91 3.21 1.92
C ILE A 96 -7.91 3.35 0.74
N GLU A 97 -7.46 3.12 -0.49
CA GLU A 97 -8.34 3.11 -1.68
C GLU A 97 -9.43 2.03 -1.60
N ALA A 98 -9.15 0.92 -0.90
CA ALA A 98 -10.11 -0.14 -0.66
C ALA A 98 -11.15 0.20 0.43
N GLY A 99 -10.91 1.27 1.22
CA GLY A 99 -11.82 1.76 2.26
C GLY A 99 -11.31 1.57 3.69
N ALA A 100 -10.02 1.28 3.90
CA ALA A 100 -9.46 1.22 5.25
C ALA A 100 -9.48 2.60 5.92
N THR A 101 -9.94 2.65 7.18
CA THR A 101 -10.03 3.85 8.02
C THR A 101 -8.88 3.96 9.02
N GLY A 102 -8.09 2.87 9.20
CA GLY A 102 -6.92 2.84 10.05
C GLY A 102 -5.85 1.86 9.55
N TYR A 103 -4.61 2.06 10.00
CA TYR A 103 -3.47 1.22 9.58
C TYR A 103 -2.46 1.05 10.71
N LEU A 104 -2.34 -0.17 11.20
CA LEU A 104 -1.45 -0.55 12.29
C LEU A 104 -0.46 -1.63 11.83
N LEU A 105 0.72 -1.63 12.41
CA LEU A 105 1.68 -2.71 12.23
C LEU A 105 1.50 -3.77 13.32
N LYS A 106 1.82 -5.04 13.03
CA LYS A 106 1.65 -6.18 13.97
C LYS A 106 2.54 -6.11 15.22
N ASP A 107 3.47 -5.14 15.31
CA ASP A 107 4.26 -4.85 16.52
C ASP A 107 3.49 -3.99 17.55
N VAL A 108 2.22 -3.67 17.29
CA VAL A 108 1.35 -2.88 18.17
C VAL A 108 1.16 -3.58 19.53
N SER A 109 1.25 -2.79 20.62
CA SER A 109 0.95 -3.28 21.96
C SER A 109 -0.56 -3.50 22.17
N ALA A 110 -0.95 -4.28 23.18
CA ALA A 110 -2.35 -4.49 23.51
C ALA A 110 -3.06 -3.16 23.86
N GLU A 111 -2.41 -2.31 24.65
CA GLU A 111 -2.94 -1.01 25.03
C GLU A 111 -3.11 -0.07 23.82
N ASP A 112 -2.15 -0.10 22.88
CA ASP A 112 -2.22 0.74 21.69
C ASP A 112 -3.30 0.25 20.71
N LEU A 113 -3.51 -1.06 20.61
CA LEU A 113 -4.60 -1.62 19.81
C LEU A 113 -5.97 -1.20 20.37
N VAL A 114 -6.19 -1.33 21.68
CA VAL A 114 -7.42 -0.89 22.35
C VAL A 114 -7.63 0.61 22.16
N ARG A 115 -6.58 1.41 22.36
CA ARG A 115 -6.62 2.88 22.15
C ARG A 115 -6.98 3.23 20.71
N SER A 116 -6.41 2.51 19.76
CA SER A 116 -6.67 2.71 18.33
C SER A 116 -8.13 2.42 17.98
N ILE A 117 -8.70 1.31 18.46
CA ILE A 117 -10.11 0.97 18.23
C ILE A 117 -11.03 2.04 18.88
N ARG A 118 -10.73 2.48 20.08
CA ARG A 118 -11.51 3.55 20.73
C ARG A 118 -11.42 4.87 19.97
N SER A 119 -10.23 5.22 19.46
CA SER A 119 -10.02 6.41 18.65
C SER A 119 -10.85 6.37 17.36
N LEU A 120 -10.90 5.23 16.67
CA LEU A 120 -11.75 5.04 15.50
C LEU A 120 -13.22 5.31 15.83
N ARG A 121 -13.76 4.66 16.87
CA ARG A 121 -15.16 4.85 17.27
C ARG A 121 -15.50 6.27 17.72
N ALA A 122 -14.49 7.10 18.02
CA ALA A 122 -14.61 8.54 18.26
C ALA A 122 -14.41 9.40 17.00
N GLY A 123 -14.34 8.79 15.81
CA GLY A 123 -14.16 9.49 14.53
C GLY A 123 -12.70 9.78 14.15
N GLY A 124 -11.73 9.18 14.86
CA GLY A 124 -10.31 9.28 14.53
C GLY A 124 -9.89 8.29 13.46
N SER A 125 -8.67 8.43 12.96
CA SER A 125 -8.04 7.48 12.02
C SER A 125 -6.65 7.09 12.54
N PRO A 126 -6.55 6.02 13.34
CA PRO A 126 -5.27 5.59 13.90
C PRO A 126 -4.38 5.04 12.79
N ILE A 127 -3.26 5.70 12.62
CA ILE A 127 -2.21 5.31 11.68
C ILE A 127 -0.91 5.31 12.46
N SER A 128 -0.12 4.23 12.37
CA SER A 128 1.19 4.19 13.02
C SER A 128 2.09 5.33 12.48
N PRO A 129 2.91 5.96 13.34
CA PRO A 129 3.71 7.14 12.94
C PRO A 129 4.58 6.93 11.72
N VAL A 130 5.11 5.71 11.54
CA VAL A 130 5.91 5.34 10.36
C VAL A 130 5.08 5.40 9.08
N ILE A 131 3.85 4.90 9.13
CA ILE A 131 2.91 4.90 8.00
C ILE A 131 2.44 6.33 7.70
N ALA A 132 2.07 7.09 8.73
CA ALA A 132 1.68 8.49 8.58
C ALA A 132 2.78 9.32 7.88
N ARG A 133 4.05 9.12 8.26
CA ARG A 133 5.19 9.80 7.63
C ARG A 133 5.32 9.46 6.13
N ARG A 134 5.12 8.19 5.74
CA ARG A 134 5.13 7.74 4.34
C ARG A 134 4.00 8.36 3.54
N LEU A 135 2.79 8.36 4.07
CA LEU A 135 1.64 9.03 3.44
C LEU A 135 1.90 10.52 3.21
N LEU A 136 2.41 11.23 4.22
CA LEU A 136 2.76 12.65 4.11
C LEU A 136 3.87 12.91 3.07
N GLN A 137 4.82 11.99 2.90
CA GLN A 137 5.82 12.10 1.86
C GLN A 137 5.21 11.95 0.45
N ARG A 138 4.24 11.08 0.28
CA ARG A 138 3.50 10.88 -0.98
C ARG A 138 2.55 12.04 -1.31
N LEU A 139 1.90 12.59 -0.29
CA LEU A 139 0.98 13.73 -0.46
C LEU A 139 1.71 15.07 -0.65
N ARG A 140 3.02 15.10 -0.42
CA ARG A 140 3.79 16.30 -0.78
C ARG A 140 3.68 16.48 -2.29
N PRO A 141 3.21 17.66 -2.76
CA PRO A 141 3.32 17.96 -4.18
C PRO A 141 4.79 17.75 -4.57
N PRO A 142 5.07 17.19 -5.77
CA PRO A 142 6.43 17.13 -6.25
C PRO A 142 7.03 18.53 -6.05
N SER A 143 8.16 18.57 -5.33
CA SER A 143 8.87 19.85 -5.15
C SER A 143 9.02 20.49 -6.52
N PRO A 144 8.80 21.81 -6.68
CA PRO A 144 9.03 22.47 -7.97
C PRO A 144 10.45 22.26 -8.52
N ALA A 145 11.36 21.73 -7.70
CA ALA A 145 12.69 21.24 -8.12
C ALA A 145 12.67 19.80 -8.65
N ALA A 146 11.53 19.12 -8.70
CA ALA A 146 11.38 17.75 -9.21
C ALA A 146 10.31 17.62 -10.30
N GLU A 147 10.16 18.58 -11.19
CA GLU A 147 10.17 18.23 -12.60
C GLU A 147 11.63 17.80 -12.87
N GLU A 148 11.99 16.59 -12.46
CA GLU A 148 13.21 15.94 -12.92
C GLU A 148 13.01 15.67 -14.41
N THR A 149 12.92 16.75 -15.21
CA THR A 149 13.03 16.67 -16.66
C THR A 149 14.33 15.93 -16.95
N LEU A 150 14.25 14.95 -17.81
CA LEU A 150 15.44 14.26 -18.27
C LEU A 150 16.45 15.31 -18.70
N SER A 151 17.69 15.22 -18.23
CA SER A 151 18.78 16.07 -18.72
C SER A 151 18.89 15.93 -20.24
N PRO A 152 19.50 16.89 -20.94
CA PRO A 152 19.71 16.75 -22.38
C PRO A 152 20.37 15.42 -22.76
N ARG A 153 21.32 14.96 -21.93
CA ARG A 153 22.02 13.69 -22.13
C ARG A 153 21.15 12.46 -21.89
N GLU A 154 20.32 12.49 -20.86
CA GLU A 154 19.37 11.41 -20.58
C GLU A 154 18.30 11.30 -21.67
N ARG A 155 17.84 12.43 -22.17
CA ARG A 155 16.86 12.47 -23.29
C ARG A 155 17.46 11.89 -24.56
N GLU A 156 18.70 12.23 -24.90
CA GLU A 156 19.43 11.71 -26.04
C GLU A 156 19.61 10.19 -25.95
N ILE A 157 20.03 9.69 -24.79
CA ILE A 157 20.16 8.25 -24.52
C ILE A 157 18.79 7.55 -24.68
N LEU A 158 17.74 8.12 -24.12
CA LEU A 158 16.39 7.54 -24.21
C LEU A 158 15.89 7.47 -25.67
N GLN A 159 16.21 8.45 -26.51
CA GLN A 159 15.89 8.42 -27.94
C GLN A 159 16.57 7.26 -28.68
N PHE A 160 17.85 6.99 -28.40
CA PHE A 160 18.53 5.84 -28.98
C PHE A 160 17.95 4.52 -28.49
N ILE A 161 17.64 4.42 -27.20
CA ILE A 161 16.99 3.25 -26.62
C ILE A 161 15.62 3.03 -27.29
N ALA A 162 14.82 4.06 -27.49
CA ALA A 162 13.52 3.95 -28.14
C ALA A 162 13.62 3.45 -29.59
N LYS A 163 14.71 3.80 -30.29
CA LYS A 163 15.01 3.32 -31.65
C LYS A 163 15.58 1.89 -31.70
N GLY A 164 15.78 1.24 -30.56
CA GLY A 164 16.19 -0.17 -30.50
C GLY A 164 17.68 -0.41 -30.26
N PHE A 165 18.51 0.64 -30.15
CA PHE A 165 19.96 0.50 -29.95
C PHE A 165 20.29 -0.20 -28.61
N SER A 166 21.34 -1.02 -28.59
CA SER A 166 21.93 -1.60 -27.39
C SER A 166 22.73 -0.55 -26.60
N PHE A 167 23.06 -0.83 -25.36
CA PHE A 167 23.83 0.11 -24.53
C PHE A 167 25.28 0.28 -25.03
N GLU A 168 25.87 -0.74 -25.65
CA GLU A 168 27.15 -0.68 -26.33
C GLU A 168 27.12 0.24 -27.55
N GLU A 169 26.11 0.09 -28.40
CA GLU A 169 25.92 0.95 -29.57
C GLU A 169 25.69 2.40 -29.19
N VAL A 170 24.83 2.64 -28.17
CA VAL A 170 24.61 3.99 -27.61
C VAL A 170 25.91 4.56 -27.06
N GLY A 171 26.72 3.76 -26.38
CA GLY A 171 28.04 4.15 -25.89
C GLY A 171 28.97 4.59 -26.99
N GLY A 172 29.03 3.81 -28.08
CA GLY A 172 29.81 4.14 -29.27
C GLY A 172 29.37 5.44 -29.95
N LEU A 173 28.04 5.61 -30.17
CA LEU A 173 27.47 6.80 -30.78
C LEU A 173 27.72 8.09 -29.96
N LEU A 174 27.72 7.95 -28.65
CA LEU A 174 27.83 9.06 -27.72
C LEU A 174 29.24 9.27 -27.14
N SER A 175 30.23 8.46 -27.58
CA SER A 175 31.62 8.46 -27.12
C SER A 175 31.74 8.32 -25.59
N ILE A 176 30.96 7.44 -24.97
CA ILE A 176 30.99 7.09 -23.54
C ILE A 176 30.98 5.60 -23.36
N SER A 177 31.38 5.12 -22.18
CA SER A 177 31.35 3.67 -21.89
C SER A 177 29.91 3.13 -21.77
N ALA A 178 29.71 1.84 -22.10
CA ALA A 178 28.43 1.16 -21.87
C ALA A 178 28.00 1.20 -20.39
N HIS A 179 28.98 1.19 -19.47
CA HIS A 179 28.74 1.35 -18.03
C HIS A 179 28.13 2.74 -17.70
N THR A 180 28.64 3.78 -18.35
CA THR A 180 28.11 5.15 -18.23
C THR A 180 26.68 5.23 -18.77
N VAL A 181 26.39 4.58 -19.92
CA VAL A 181 25.04 4.47 -20.46
C VAL A 181 24.11 3.78 -19.47
N THR A 182 24.53 2.66 -18.87
CA THR A 182 23.75 1.93 -17.84
C THR A 182 23.44 2.84 -16.64
N SER A 183 24.38 3.66 -16.22
CA SER A 183 24.16 4.62 -15.10
C SER A 183 23.12 5.68 -15.44
N HIS A 184 23.17 6.23 -16.66
CA HIS A 184 22.14 7.15 -17.14
C HIS A 184 20.76 6.48 -17.27
N VAL A 185 20.70 5.24 -17.77
CA VAL A 185 19.44 4.47 -17.89
C VAL A 185 18.80 4.24 -16.51
N LYS A 186 19.58 3.89 -15.49
CA LYS A 186 19.08 3.79 -14.11
C LYS A 186 18.47 5.11 -13.62
N ASN A 187 19.10 6.23 -13.93
CA ASN A 187 18.57 7.55 -13.57
C ASN A 187 17.30 7.89 -14.35
N ILE A 188 17.26 7.57 -15.66
CA ILE A 188 16.06 7.73 -16.50
C ILE A 188 14.88 6.92 -15.91
N TYR A 189 15.11 5.65 -15.58
CA TYR A 189 14.06 4.80 -14.99
C TYR A 189 13.56 5.34 -13.66
N ARG A 190 14.45 5.81 -12.79
CA ARG A 190 14.09 6.47 -11.54
C ARG A 190 13.26 7.74 -11.76
N LYS A 191 13.67 8.59 -12.72
CA LYS A 191 13.00 9.86 -13.04
C LYS A 191 11.62 9.66 -13.67
N LEU A 192 11.46 8.63 -14.51
CA LEU A 192 10.19 8.29 -15.14
C LEU A 192 9.31 7.35 -14.28
N ALA A 193 9.80 6.94 -13.09
CA ALA A 193 9.14 5.98 -12.20
C ALA A 193 8.77 4.65 -12.89
N VAL A 194 9.70 4.11 -13.71
CA VAL A 194 9.52 2.87 -14.49
C VAL A 194 10.61 1.84 -14.17
N HIS A 195 10.38 0.59 -14.54
CA HIS A 195 11.27 -0.52 -14.19
C HIS A 195 11.81 -1.28 -15.42
N SER A 196 11.33 -0.97 -16.60
CA SER A 196 11.73 -1.64 -17.84
C SER A 196 11.94 -0.65 -19.00
N ARG A 197 12.67 -1.13 -20.02
CA ARG A 197 12.87 -0.38 -21.26
C ARG A 197 11.54 -0.03 -21.95
N SER A 198 10.64 -1.00 -22.03
CA SER A 198 9.34 -0.84 -22.68
C SER A 198 8.49 0.21 -21.98
N GLU A 199 8.46 0.17 -20.64
CA GLU A 199 7.76 1.16 -19.81
C GLU A 199 8.37 2.55 -19.98
N ALA A 200 9.71 2.67 -20.03
CA ALA A 200 10.40 3.96 -20.20
C ALA A 200 10.06 4.61 -21.56
N VAL A 201 10.03 3.81 -22.61
CA VAL A 201 9.65 4.30 -23.98
C VAL A 201 8.17 4.70 -24.01
N TYR A 202 7.28 3.89 -23.41
CA TYR A 202 5.86 4.18 -23.33
C TYR A 202 5.58 5.49 -22.58
N GLU A 203 6.14 5.64 -21.37
CA GLU A 203 5.91 6.82 -20.54
C GLU A 203 6.53 8.08 -21.15
N ALA A 204 7.72 7.98 -21.75
CA ALA A 204 8.35 9.10 -22.44
C ALA A 204 7.56 9.56 -23.68
N ASN A 205 6.92 8.63 -24.39
CA ASN A 205 6.04 8.95 -25.52
C ASN A 205 4.76 9.66 -25.05
N LYS A 206 4.13 9.17 -24.00
CA LYS A 206 2.96 9.76 -23.33
C LYS A 206 3.22 11.19 -22.84
N LEU A 207 4.42 11.45 -22.32
CA LEU A 207 4.86 12.76 -21.85
C LEU A 207 5.36 13.68 -22.98
N GLY A 208 5.31 13.24 -24.26
CA GLY A 208 5.75 14.02 -25.42
C GLY A 208 7.27 14.26 -25.50
N MET A 209 8.06 13.46 -24.78
CA MET A 209 9.52 13.59 -24.71
C MET A 209 10.25 12.93 -25.88
N LEU A 210 9.58 12.01 -26.60
CA LEU A 210 10.10 11.36 -27.80
C LEU A 210 9.43 11.95 -29.03
N ARG A 211 10.25 12.42 -29.98
CA ARG A 211 9.82 12.67 -31.36
C ARG A 211 10.27 11.46 -32.18
N LEU A 212 9.38 10.49 -32.38
CA LEU A 212 9.59 9.38 -33.29
C LEU A 212 9.30 9.80 -34.72
#